data_ae6fe3979219a51a21fbde1398ac1c76
#
_entry.id   ae6fe3979219a51a21fbde1398ac1c76
#
_cell.length_a   1.000
_cell.length_b   1.000
_cell.length_c   1.000
_cell.angle_alpha   90.00
_cell.angle_beta   90.00
_cell.angle_gamma   90.00
#
_symmetry.space_group_name_H-M   'P 1'
#
loop_
_entity.id
_entity.type
_entity.pdbx_description
1 polymer ?
#
loop_
_entity_poly.entity_id
_entity_poly.type
_entity_poly.pdbx_seq_one_letter_code
_entity_poly.pdbx_strand_id
1 'polypeptide(L)'
;MSGGMLLTVSGPAGSGKSTTAAGLAEALDLEHISGGDIFRELAAERGYSPVEFNELAEEDERIDHDLDRRLYEIARDRDGVVLESRLAGWLAPDADFRLWLDAPIAVRAARIADREEKSLDRAREETLRRERSERKRYADYYDIPIGDLSIYDLVVNTARWTAPDVLAILTTAIERYDPAVDEGRYTIDGLDLDSLDL
;
A
#
# COMPACT_ATOMS: atom_id res chain seq x y z
N MET A 1 3.03 -8.28 27.32
CA MET A 1 4.07 -8.22 26.28
C MET A 1 3.41 -7.57 25.09
N SER A 2 3.61 -6.27 24.92
CA SER A 2 3.15 -5.58 23.70
C SER A 2 4.18 -5.90 22.61
N GLY A 3 4.04 -7.04 21.96
CA GLY A 3 4.58 -7.18 20.63
C GLY A 3 3.88 -6.10 19.79
N GLY A 4 4.64 -5.27 19.10
CA GLY A 4 4.07 -4.25 18.27
C GLY A 4 3.26 -4.91 17.15
N MET A 5 2.12 -4.34 16.79
CA MET A 5 1.28 -4.81 15.70
C MET A 5 1.87 -4.39 14.35
N LEU A 6 1.85 -5.27 13.38
CA LEU A 6 2.15 -4.96 11.97
C LEU A 6 0.84 -4.86 11.18
N LEU A 7 0.52 -3.66 10.73
CA LEU A 7 -0.65 -3.40 9.89
C LEU A 7 -0.21 -3.06 8.47
N THR A 8 -0.97 -3.48 7.47
CA THR A 8 -0.75 -3.06 6.09
C THR A 8 -1.94 -2.29 5.52
N VAL A 9 -1.66 -1.22 4.79
CA VAL A 9 -2.66 -0.43 4.07
C VAL A 9 -2.30 -0.39 2.59
N SER A 10 -3.05 -1.13 1.80
CA SER A 10 -2.88 -1.23 0.35
C SER A 10 -4.04 -0.56 -0.40
N GLY A 11 -3.87 -0.41 -1.71
CA GLY A 11 -4.92 0.10 -2.59
C GLY A 11 -4.40 1.00 -3.71
N PRO A 12 -5.23 1.38 -4.68
CA PRO A 12 -4.84 2.19 -5.83
C PRO A 12 -4.55 3.66 -5.48
N ALA A 13 -3.96 4.43 -6.41
CA ALA A 13 -3.73 5.86 -6.22
C ALA A 13 -5.03 6.62 -5.98
N GLY A 14 -5.02 7.57 -5.05
CA GLY A 14 -6.19 8.39 -4.72
C GLY A 14 -7.25 7.68 -3.86
N SER A 15 -7.01 6.44 -3.41
CA SER A 15 -7.94 5.72 -2.52
C SER A 15 -7.96 6.21 -1.07
N GLY A 16 -7.01 7.05 -0.66
CA GLY A 16 -6.91 7.58 0.71
C GLY A 16 -5.95 6.83 1.61
N LYS A 17 -5.12 5.94 1.08
CA LYS A 17 -4.16 5.13 1.85
C LYS A 17 -3.30 5.94 2.82
N SER A 18 -2.56 6.93 2.33
CA SER A 18 -1.60 7.68 3.16
C SER A 18 -2.28 8.43 4.31
N THR A 19 -3.45 9.03 4.04
CA THR A 19 -4.24 9.70 5.09
C THR A 19 -4.71 8.70 6.14
N THR A 20 -5.18 7.53 5.71
CA THR A 20 -5.68 6.49 6.61
C THR A 20 -4.55 5.83 7.38
N ALA A 21 -3.43 5.51 6.72
CA ALA A 21 -2.28 4.89 7.37
C ALA A 21 -1.66 5.80 8.44
N ALA A 22 -1.52 7.10 8.14
CA ALA A 22 -1.07 8.08 9.13
C ALA A 22 -2.04 8.19 10.33
N GLY A 23 -3.36 8.23 10.06
CA GLY A 23 -4.36 8.28 11.12
C GLY A 23 -4.40 7.02 11.98
N LEU A 24 -4.23 5.82 11.40
CA LEU A 24 -4.13 4.56 12.14
C LEU A 24 -2.87 4.53 13.00
N ALA A 25 -1.74 4.97 12.46
CA ALA A 25 -0.48 5.03 13.20
C ALA A 25 -0.60 5.95 14.43
N GLU A 26 -1.19 7.13 14.26
CA GLU A 26 -1.46 8.05 15.37
C GLU A 26 -2.44 7.44 16.40
N ALA A 27 -3.54 6.85 15.94
CA ALA A 27 -4.59 6.31 16.83
C ALA A 27 -4.13 5.10 17.65
N LEU A 28 -3.21 4.30 17.11
CA LEU A 28 -2.75 3.04 17.68
C LEU A 28 -1.33 3.12 18.27
N ASP A 29 -0.71 4.31 18.29
CA ASP A 29 0.68 4.54 18.74
C ASP A 29 1.69 3.65 17.98
N LEU A 30 1.56 3.61 16.63
CA LEU A 30 2.42 2.88 15.71
C LEU A 30 3.23 3.83 14.84
N GLU A 31 4.31 3.34 14.23
CA GLU A 31 5.07 4.08 13.24
C GLU A 31 4.43 3.97 11.84
N HIS A 32 4.25 5.08 11.14
CA HIS A 32 3.80 5.08 9.76
C HIS A 32 4.97 5.00 8.80
N ILE A 33 5.00 3.99 7.93
CA ILE A 33 6.00 3.82 6.88
C ILE A 33 5.30 3.80 5.53
N SER A 34 5.68 4.75 4.69
CA SER A 34 5.09 4.95 3.36
C SER A 34 6.03 4.51 2.25
N GLY A 35 5.59 3.56 1.41
CA GLY A 35 6.30 3.20 0.20
C GLY A 35 6.47 4.37 -0.78
N GLY A 36 5.55 5.33 -0.76
CA GLY A 36 5.69 6.56 -1.53
C GLY A 36 6.82 7.47 -1.04
N ASP A 37 7.08 7.50 0.28
CA ASP A 37 8.21 8.25 0.85
C ASP A 37 9.53 7.57 0.50
N ILE A 38 9.62 6.25 0.68
CA ILE A 38 10.79 5.46 0.28
C ILE A 38 11.10 5.62 -1.21
N PHE A 39 10.07 5.62 -2.06
CA PHE A 39 10.26 5.86 -3.50
C PHE A 39 10.86 7.25 -3.78
N ARG A 40 10.41 8.29 -3.07
CA ARG A 40 10.96 9.63 -3.19
C ARG A 40 12.40 9.73 -2.67
N GLU A 41 12.72 9.03 -1.60
CA GLU A 41 14.09 8.93 -1.07
C GLU A 41 15.01 8.26 -2.08
N LEU A 42 14.60 7.10 -2.64
CA LEU A 42 15.35 6.41 -3.69
C LEU A 42 15.59 7.28 -4.93
N ALA A 43 14.57 8.05 -5.34
CA ALA A 43 14.72 9.00 -6.43
C ALA A 43 15.78 10.07 -6.13
N ALA A 44 15.72 10.66 -4.93
CA ALA A 44 16.66 11.69 -4.48
C ALA A 44 18.10 11.14 -4.35
N GLU A 45 18.27 9.94 -3.79
CA GLU A 45 19.57 9.24 -3.70
C GLU A 45 20.25 9.05 -5.05
N ARG A 46 19.44 8.84 -6.11
CA ARG A 46 19.88 8.65 -7.49
C ARG A 46 19.91 9.93 -8.32
N GLY A 47 19.54 11.07 -7.74
CA GLY A 47 19.58 12.40 -8.38
C GLY A 47 18.44 12.67 -9.36
N TYR A 48 17.33 11.94 -9.23
CA TYR A 48 16.13 12.13 -10.07
C TYR A 48 15.01 12.83 -9.30
N SER A 49 14.17 13.56 -10.04
CA SER A 49 12.86 13.94 -9.51
C SER A 49 11.95 12.71 -9.43
N PRO A 50 10.90 12.72 -8.58
CA PRO A 50 9.95 11.60 -8.51
C PRO A 50 9.25 11.28 -9.83
N VAL A 51 9.08 12.27 -10.72
CA VAL A 51 8.46 12.07 -12.04
C VAL A 51 9.42 11.34 -12.97
N GLU A 52 10.66 11.81 -13.10
CA GLU A 52 11.69 11.16 -13.91
C GLU A 52 12.00 9.74 -13.40
N PHE A 53 12.01 9.55 -12.08
CA PHE A 53 12.27 8.25 -11.48
C PHE A 53 11.12 7.26 -11.73
N ASN A 54 9.86 7.73 -11.77
CA ASN A 54 8.73 6.90 -12.15
C ASN A 54 8.77 6.51 -13.65
N GLU A 55 9.23 7.40 -14.54
CA GLU A 55 9.43 7.08 -15.95
C GLU A 55 10.55 6.05 -16.12
N LEU A 56 11.65 6.21 -15.37
CA LEU A 56 12.74 5.26 -15.37
C LEU A 56 12.32 3.87 -14.85
N ALA A 57 11.46 3.82 -13.82
CA ALA A 57 10.93 2.56 -13.27
C ALA A 57 10.03 1.78 -14.26
N GLU A 58 9.51 2.42 -15.30
CA GLU A 58 8.81 1.72 -16.39
C GLU A 58 9.78 0.94 -17.29
N GLU A 59 11.06 1.30 -17.30
CA GLU A 59 12.12 0.71 -18.14
C GLU A 59 13.13 -0.13 -17.35
N ASP A 60 13.25 0.10 -16.04
CA ASP A 60 14.22 -0.55 -15.15
C ASP A 60 13.52 -1.18 -13.92
N GLU A 61 13.30 -2.49 -14.00
CA GLU A 61 12.64 -3.29 -12.95
C GLU A 61 13.36 -3.22 -11.59
N ARG A 62 14.67 -2.96 -11.58
CA ARG A 62 15.46 -2.87 -10.34
C ARG A 62 14.98 -1.77 -9.40
N ILE A 63 14.28 -0.75 -9.93
CA ILE A 63 13.72 0.32 -9.09
C ILE A 63 12.54 -0.20 -8.25
N ASP A 64 11.63 -0.96 -8.86
CA ASP A 64 10.53 -1.59 -8.14
C ASP A 64 11.09 -2.62 -7.14
N HIS A 65 12.05 -3.43 -7.56
CA HIS A 65 12.68 -4.44 -6.69
C HIS A 65 13.37 -3.82 -5.47
N ASP A 66 14.12 -2.72 -5.63
CA ASP A 66 14.76 -2.01 -4.52
C ASP A 66 13.73 -1.44 -3.53
N LEU A 67 12.63 -0.89 -4.05
CA LEU A 67 11.54 -0.38 -3.22
C LEU A 67 10.86 -1.51 -2.44
N ASP A 68 10.46 -2.56 -3.15
CA ASP A 68 9.67 -3.66 -2.58
C ASP A 68 10.54 -4.48 -1.60
N ARG A 69 11.83 -4.64 -1.88
CA ARG A 69 12.79 -5.25 -0.93
C ARG A 69 12.89 -4.44 0.36
N ARG A 70 13.03 -3.12 0.30
CA ARG A 70 13.07 -2.28 1.51
C ARG A 70 11.76 -2.41 2.33
N LEU A 71 10.61 -2.44 1.67
CA LEU A 71 9.33 -2.62 2.34
C LEU A 71 9.20 -4.01 2.97
N TYR A 72 9.63 -5.05 2.28
CA TYR A 72 9.65 -6.43 2.77
C TYR A 72 10.56 -6.58 4.01
N GLU A 73 11.77 -6.04 3.96
CA GLU A 73 12.72 -6.06 5.09
C GLU A 73 12.13 -5.33 6.31
N ILE A 74 11.47 -4.18 6.11
CA ILE A 74 10.79 -3.46 7.18
C ILE A 74 9.67 -4.31 7.77
N ALA A 75 8.84 -4.93 6.93
CA ALA A 75 7.74 -5.79 7.38
C ALA A 75 8.23 -7.00 8.18
N ARG A 76 9.37 -7.59 7.78
CA ARG A 76 9.96 -8.75 8.44
C ARG A 76 10.64 -8.40 9.77
N ASP A 77 11.33 -7.27 9.82
CA ASP A 77 12.29 -6.97 10.89
C ASP A 77 11.70 -6.01 11.96
N ARG A 78 10.49 -5.46 11.74
CA ARG A 78 9.91 -4.42 12.60
C ARG A 78 8.47 -4.72 13.00
N ASP A 79 8.23 -4.59 14.29
CA ASP A 79 6.89 -4.54 14.89
C ASP A 79 6.49 -3.09 15.21
N GLY A 80 5.21 -2.86 15.44
CA GLY A 80 4.70 -1.53 15.78
C GLY A 80 4.59 -0.59 14.59
N VAL A 81 4.25 -1.12 13.40
CA VAL A 81 4.28 -0.40 12.13
C VAL A 81 2.94 -0.46 11.40
N VAL A 82 2.55 0.65 10.79
CA VAL A 82 1.57 0.72 9.71
C VAL A 82 2.32 0.90 8.39
N LEU A 83 2.43 -0.17 7.62
CA LEU A 83 3.10 -0.18 6.33
C LEU A 83 2.12 0.19 5.22
N GLU A 84 2.41 1.23 4.45
CA GLU A 84 1.54 1.71 3.37
C GLU A 84 2.25 1.62 2.02
N SER A 85 1.71 0.81 1.11
CA SER A 85 2.13 0.77 -0.29
C SER A 85 1.06 0.15 -1.20
N ARG A 86 1.36 -0.02 -2.49
CA ARG A 86 0.50 -0.77 -3.41
C ARG A 86 0.46 -2.25 -3.06
N LEU A 87 1.61 -2.80 -2.69
CA LEU A 87 1.84 -4.21 -2.43
C LEU A 87 1.97 -4.55 -0.94
N ALA A 88 1.75 -3.59 -0.01
CA ALA A 88 2.02 -3.81 1.40
C ALA A 88 1.43 -5.13 1.95
N GLY A 89 0.20 -5.48 1.56
CA GLY A 89 -0.43 -6.73 1.99
C GLY A 89 0.25 -8.00 1.44
N TRP A 90 0.89 -7.92 0.28
CA TRP A 90 1.64 -9.02 -0.33
C TRP A 90 3.06 -9.12 0.23
N LEU A 91 3.66 -7.97 0.57
CA LEU A 91 5.03 -7.87 1.09
C LEU A 91 5.12 -8.20 2.59
N ALA A 92 4.00 -8.27 3.29
CA ALA A 92 3.95 -8.54 4.72
C ALA A 92 3.05 -9.77 5.01
N PRO A 93 3.52 -10.99 4.71
CA PRO A 93 2.72 -12.21 4.90
C PRO A 93 2.37 -12.47 6.38
N ASP A 94 3.19 -11.96 7.29
CA ASP A 94 2.97 -12.08 8.75
C ASP A 94 2.26 -10.89 9.38
N ALA A 95 1.69 -9.96 8.56
CA ALA A 95 0.93 -8.82 9.07
C ALA A 95 -0.25 -9.30 9.93
N ASP A 96 -0.45 -8.64 11.08
CA ASP A 96 -1.57 -8.92 11.98
C ASP A 96 -2.91 -8.54 11.36
N PHE A 97 -2.93 -7.49 10.51
CA PHE A 97 -4.13 -7.07 9.81
C PHE A 97 -3.81 -6.40 8.46
N ARG A 98 -4.49 -6.85 7.40
CA ARG A 98 -4.29 -6.36 6.04
C ARG A 98 -5.51 -5.62 5.54
N LEU A 99 -5.32 -4.36 5.18
CA LEU A 99 -6.36 -3.46 4.72
C LEU A 99 -6.21 -3.13 3.24
N TRP A 100 -7.32 -3.18 2.52
CA TRP A 100 -7.41 -2.66 1.17
C TRP A 100 -8.39 -1.49 1.11
N LEU A 101 -7.91 -0.32 0.66
CA LEU A 101 -8.74 0.85 0.43
C LEU A 101 -8.97 1.04 -1.06
N ASP A 102 -10.22 1.17 -1.47
CA ASP A 102 -10.59 1.45 -2.84
C ASP A 102 -11.51 2.68 -2.96
N ALA A 103 -11.64 3.18 -4.15
CA ALA A 103 -12.65 4.14 -4.56
C ALA A 103 -12.80 4.11 -6.09
N PRO A 104 -13.98 4.41 -6.64
CA PRO A 104 -14.17 4.53 -8.08
C PRO A 104 -13.16 5.49 -8.72
N ILE A 105 -12.70 5.17 -9.93
CA ILE A 105 -11.67 5.97 -10.63
C ILE A 105 -12.05 7.45 -10.73
N ALA A 106 -13.33 7.78 -10.90
CA ALA A 106 -13.77 9.17 -10.95
C ALA A 106 -13.48 9.93 -9.65
N VAL A 107 -13.69 9.28 -8.50
CA VAL A 107 -13.40 9.86 -7.16
C VAL A 107 -11.90 9.98 -6.96
N ARG A 108 -11.14 8.94 -7.30
CA ARG A 108 -9.68 8.92 -7.14
C ARG A 108 -9.01 9.96 -8.03
N ALA A 109 -9.44 10.09 -9.29
CA ALA A 109 -8.94 11.09 -10.21
C ALA A 109 -9.26 12.52 -9.74
N ALA A 110 -10.45 12.76 -9.17
CA ALA A 110 -10.81 14.06 -8.61
C ALA A 110 -9.90 14.43 -7.42
N ARG A 111 -9.65 13.50 -6.49
CA ARG A 111 -8.73 13.71 -5.36
C ARG A 111 -7.28 13.99 -5.80
N ILE A 112 -6.83 13.31 -6.86
CA ILE A 112 -5.50 13.51 -7.44
C ILE A 112 -5.43 14.86 -8.16
N ALA A 113 -6.45 15.21 -8.94
CA ALA A 113 -6.53 16.48 -9.64
C ALA A 113 -6.44 17.69 -8.68
N ASP A 114 -7.20 17.62 -7.59
CA ASP A 114 -7.21 18.65 -6.54
C ASP A 114 -5.83 18.77 -5.85
N ARG A 115 -5.25 17.64 -5.42
CA ARG A 115 -3.95 17.62 -4.74
C ARG A 115 -2.79 18.09 -5.61
N GLU A 116 -2.81 17.78 -6.90
CA GLU A 116 -1.70 18.01 -7.83
C GLU A 116 -1.96 19.20 -8.79
N GLU A 117 -3.02 19.95 -8.55
CA GLU A 117 -3.41 21.15 -9.32
C GLU A 117 -3.46 20.91 -10.84
N LYS A 118 -4.02 19.77 -11.25
CA LYS A 118 -4.15 19.38 -12.67
C LYS A 118 -5.62 19.19 -13.08
N SER A 119 -5.88 19.15 -14.37
CA SER A 119 -7.24 18.88 -14.87
C SER A 119 -7.69 17.46 -14.51
N LEU A 120 -9.00 17.29 -14.31
CA LEU A 120 -9.61 15.98 -13.99
C LEU A 120 -9.32 14.94 -15.07
N ASP A 121 -9.40 15.32 -16.34
CA ASP A 121 -9.16 14.40 -17.46
C ASP A 121 -7.70 13.92 -17.46
N ARG A 122 -6.76 14.83 -17.25
CA ARG A 122 -5.33 14.50 -17.14
C ARG A 122 -5.04 13.59 -15.96
N ALA A 123 -5.56 13.92 -14.79
CA ALA A 123 -5.39 13.09 -13.59
C ALA A 123 -5.97 11.68 -13.80
N ARG A 124 -7.13 11.57 -14.45
CA ARG A 124 -7.75 10.29 -14.77
C ARG A 124 -6.93 9.46 -15.76
N GLU A 125 -6.46 10.07 -16.82
CA GLU A 125 -5.66 9.38 -17.84
C GLU A 125 -4.33 8.87 -17.27
N GLU A 126 -3.59 9.73 -16.57
CA GLU A 126 -2.33 9.37 -15.91
C GLU A 126 -2.52 8.26 -14.86
N THR A 127 -3.58 8.34 -14.05
CA THR A 127 -3.89 7.31 -13.06
C THR A 127 -4.15 5.95 -13.71
N LEU A 128 -4.98 5.92 -14.76
CA LEU A 128 -5.29 4.68 -15.47
C LEU A 128 -4.07 4.09 -16.21
N ARG A 129 -3.21 4.94 -16.77
CA ARG A 129 -1.96 4.51 -17.40
C ARG A 129 -1.05 3.86 -16.38
N ARG A 130 -0.85 4.53 -15.24
CA ARG A 130 -0.02 4.03 -14.15
C ARG A 130 -0.53 2.70 -13.60
N GLU A 131 -1.82 2.56 -13.35
CA GLU A 131 -2.41 1.30 -12.85
C GLU A 131 -2.25 0.14 -13.82
N ARG A 132 -2.33 0.40 -15.13
CA ARG A 132 -2.07 -0.65 -16.13
C ARG A 132 -0.60 -1.09 -16.12
N SER A 133 0.32 -0.13 -16.02
CA SER A 133 1.76 -0.39 -15.93
C SER A 133 2.09 -1.19 -14.68
N GLU A 134 1.65 -0.73 -13.51
CA GLU A 134 1.85 -1.41 -12.22
C GLU A 134 1.29 -2.84 -12.24
N ARG A 135 0.05 -3.03 -12.69
CA ARG A 135 -0.57 -4.35 -12.78
C ARG A 135 0.24 -5.33 -13.63
N LYS A 136 0.75 -4.85 -14.77
CA LYS A 136 1.57 -5.67 -15.65
C LYS A 136 2.88 -6.05 -14.96
N ARG A 137 3.60 -5.08 -14.38
CA ARG A 137 4.88 -5.33 -13.70
C ARG A 137 4.75 -6.30 -12.54
N TYR A 138 3.74 -6.12 -11.67
CA TYR A 138 3.55 -7.02 -10.51
C TYR A 138 3.19 -8.45 -10.93
N ALA A 139 2.44 -8.62 -12.03
CA ALA A 139 2.20 -9.93 -12.59
C ALA A 139 3.47 -10.54 -13.21
N ASP A 140 4.24 -9.74 -13.96
CA ASP A 140 5.44 -10.22 -14.67
C ASP A 140 6.60 -10.53 -13.71
N TYR A 141 6.77 -9.71 -12.64
CA TYR A 141 7.91 -9.82 -11.73
C TYR A 141 7.67 -10.76 -10.56
N TYR A 142 6.45 -10.80 -10.04
CA TYR A 142 6.13 -11.46 -8.78
C TYR A 142 5.00 -12.48 -8.89
N ASP A 143 4.42 -12.67 -10.08
CA ASP A 143 3.18 -13.47 -10.28
C ASP A 143 2.03 -13.02 -9.37
N ILE A 144 2.00 -11.72 -9.00
CA ILE A 144 0.97 -11.14 -8.15
C ILE A 144 -0.21 -10.65 -8.98
N PRO A 145 -1.40 -11.25 -8.82
CA PRO A 145 -2.64 -10.67 -9.34
C PRO A 145 -3.13 -9.56 -8.40
N ILE A 146 -2.64 -8.33 -8.53
CA ILE A 146 -2.97 -7.21 -7.62
C ILE A 146 -4.47 -6.92 -7.48
N GLY A 147 -5.30 -7.48 -8.34
CA GLY A 147 -6.76 -7.42 -8.24
C GLY A 147 -7.36 -8.53 -7.38
N ASP A 148 -6.57 -9.48 -6.92
CA ASP A 148 -7.00 -10.48 -5.95
C ASP A 148 -7.03 -9.85 -4.55
N LEU A 149 -8.23 -9.67 -4.02
CA LEU A 149 -8.46 -9.08 -2.71
C LEU A 149 -8.67 -10.12 -1.61
N SER A 150 -8.55 -11.41 -1.91
CA SER A 150 -8.77 -12.49 -0.96
C SER A 150 -7.76 -12.52 0.19
N ILE A 151 -6.61 -11.87 0.00
CA ILE A 151 -5.56 -11.75 1.00
C ILE A 151 -5.83 -10.68 2.08
N TYR A 152 -6.83 -9.82 1.87
CA TYR A 152 -7.11 -8.68 2.76
C TYR A 152 -8.23 -9.01 3.74
N ASP A 153 -8.00 -8.70 5.02
CA ASP A 153 -8.97 -8.91 6.10
C ASP A 153 -10.15 -7.95 5.99
N LEU A 154 -9.90 -6.74 5.48
CA LEU A 154 -10.96 -5.75 5.28
C LEU A 154 -10.75 -4.91 4.02
N VAL A 155 -11.78 -4.85 3.19
CA VAL A 155 -11.83 -4.03 1.97
C VAL A 155 -12.84 -2.91 2.13
N VAL A 156 -12.38 -1.65 2.03
CA VAL A 156 -13.24 -0.47 2.26
C VAL A 156 -13.29 0.43 1.04
N ASN A 157 -14.51 0.72 0.58
CA ASN A 157 -14.74 1.76 -0.43
C ASN A 157 -14.81 3.13 0.25
N THR A 158 -13.73 3.89 0.14
CA THR A 158 -13.60 5.22 0.78
C THR A 158 -14.38 6.33 0.10
N ALA A 159 -15.04 6.06 -1.03
CA ALA A 159 -15.82 7.08 -1.73
C ALA A 159 -17.11 7.48 -1.00
N ARG A 160 -17.56 6.64 -0.06
CA ARG A 160 -18.84 6.83 0.65
C ARG A 160 -18.69 7.41 2.04
N TRP A 161 -17.48 7.58 2.51
CA TRP A 161 -17.15 7.92 3.88
C TRP A 161 -16.20 9.12 3.92
N THR A 162 -16.30 9.92 4.96
CA THR A 162 -15.26 10.92 5.24
C THR A 162 -13.98 10.22 5.74
N ALA A 163 -12.83 10.90 5.67
CA ALA A 163 -11.58 10.32 6.18
C ALA A 163 -11.66 9.97 7.69
N PRO A 164 -12.28 10.80 8.56
CA PRO A 164 -12.53 10.41 9.96
C PRO A 164 -13.42 9.18 10.12
N ASP A 165 -14.46 9.02 9.29
CA ASP A 165 -15.34 7.85 9.36
C ASP A 165 -14.61 6.57 8.95
N VAL A 166 -13.81 6.64 7.87
CA VAL A 166 -12.95 5.51 7.46
C VAL A 166 -12.03 5.11 8.60
N LEU A 167 -11.37 6.08 9.22
CA LEU A 167 -10.48 5.82 10.37
C LEU A 167 -11.22 5.16 11.52
N ALA A 168 -12.39 5.67 11.90
CA ALA A 168 -13.19 5.10 12.99
C ALA A 168 -13.63 3.65 12.70
N ILE A 169 -14.05 3.35 11.46
CA ILE A 169 -14.42 1.99 11.02
C ILE A 169 -13.23 1.05 11.19
N LEU A 170 -12.06 1.45 10.67
CA LEU A 170 -10.87 0.62 10.68
C LEU A 170 -10.31 0.41 12.09
N THR A 171 -10.20 1.47 12.89
CA THR A 171 -9.75 1.37 14.27
C THR A 171 -10.66 0.44 15.07
N THR A 172 -11.99 0.58 14.89
CA THR A 172 -12.94 -0.32 15.57
C THR A 172 -12.78 -1.78 15.15
N ALA A 173 -12.54 -2.04 13.86
CA ALA A 173 -12.31 -3.40 13.36
C ALA A 173 -11.04 -4.02 13.96
N ILE A 174 -9.94 -3.26 13.95
CA ILE A 174 -8.66 -3.69 14.49
C ILE A 174 -8.74 -3.95 16.01
N GLU A 175 -9.36 -3.05 16.77
CA GLU A 175 -9.53 -3.21 18.23
C GLU A 175 -10.44 -4.39 18.62
N ARG A 176 -11.30 -4.82 17.71
CA ARG A 176 -12.20 -5.97 17.91
C ARG A 176 -11.62 -7.29 17.48
N TYR A 177 -10.55 -7.25 16.69
CA TYR A 177 -9.88 -8.45 16.25
C TYR A 177 -9.20 -9.14 17.44
N ASP A 178 -9.51 -10.42 17.63
CA ASP A 178 -8.89 -11.28 18.65
C ASP A 178 -8.28 -12.50 17.98
N PRO A 179 -6.95 -12.56 17.84
CA PRO A 179 -6.29 -13.67 17.19
C PRO A 179 -6.51 -15.03 17.88
N ALA A 180 -6.96 -15.02 19.14
CA ALA A 180 -7.24 -16.27 19.88
C ALA A 180 -8.54 -16.95 19.44
N VAL A 181 -9.46 -16.21 18.82
CA VAL A 181 -10.73 -16.72 18.29
C VAL A 181 -10.82 -16.65 16.76
N ASP A 182 -9.70 -16.41 16.12
CA ASP A 182 -9.60 -16.45 14.66
C ASP A 182 -9.86 -17.86 14.14
N GLU A 183 -10.92 -18.03 13.33
CA GLU A 183 -11.35 -19.33 12.80
C GLU A 183 -10.43 -19.88 11.68
N GLY A 184 -9.48 -19.12 11.23
CA GLY A 184 -8.49 -19.56 10.25
C GLY A 184 -7.77 -18.42 9.58
N ARG A 185 -6.55 -18.19 9.95
CA ARG A 185 -5.65 -17.36 9.14
C ARG A 185 -5.53 -17.98 7.75
N TYR A 186 -5.96 -17.24 6.76
CA TYR A 186 -5.54 -17.51 5.40
C TYR A 186 -4.03 -17.31 5.35
N THR A 187 -3.29 -18.40 5.25
CA THR A 187 -1.84 -18.30 5.03
C THR A 187 -1.65 -17.85 3.60
N ILE A 188 -1.20 -16.63 3.42
CA ILE A 188 -0.67 -16.22 2.13
C ILE A 188 0.69 -16.88 2.04
N ASP A 189 0.89 -17.71 1.01
CA ASP A 189 2.24 -18.09 0.62
C ASP A 189 2.90 -16.80 0.19
N GLY A 190 3.66 -16.18 1.13
CA GLY A 190 4.18 -14.84 0.98
C GLY A 190 5.16 -14.74 -0.17
N LEU A 191 5.33 -13.54 -0.68
CA LEU A 191 6.45 -13.19 -1.53
C LEU A 191 7.75 -13.44 -0.76
N ASP A 192 8.42 -14.51 -1.11
CA ASP A 192 9.78 -14.74 -0.68
C ASP A 192 10.72 -14.00 -1.65
N LEU A 193 10.94 -12.70 -1.37
CA LEU A 193 11.87 -11.88 -2.16
C LEU A 193 13.31 -12.37 -2.07
N ASP A 194 13.65 -13.16 -1.04
CA ASP A 194 14.98 -13.74 -0.90
C ASP A 194 15.18 -14.91 -1.90
N SER A 195 14.08 -15.49 -2.42
CA SER A 195 14.12 -16.53 -3.46
C SER A 195 14.09 -15.97 -4.89
N LEU A 196 13.78 -14.70 -5.06
CA LEU A 196 13.88 -14.04 -6.35
C LEU A 196 15.33 -13.68 -6.60
N ASP A 197 15.94 -14.24 -7.65
CA ASP A 197 17.28 -13.89 -8.14
C ASP A 197 17.27 -12.42 -8.64
N LEU A 198 17.36 -11.45 -7.70
CA LEU A 198 17.29 -10.01 -7.94
C LEU A 198 18.67 -9.36 -7.83
#